data_4b2584e2c8e05add047f11f3871dc4f6
#
_entry.id   4b2584e2c8e05add047f11f3871dc4f6
#
_cell.length_a   1.000
_cell.length_b   1.000
_cell.length_c   1.000
_cell.angle_alpha   90.00
_cell.angle_beta   90.00
_cell.angle_gamma   90.00
#
_symmetry.space_group_name_H-M   'P 1'
#
loop_
_entity.id
_entity.type
_entity.pdbx_description
1 polymer ?
#
loop_
_entity_poly.entity_id
_entity_poly.type
_entity_poly.pdbx_seq_one_letter_code
_entity_poly.pdbx_strand_id
1 'polypeptide(L)'
;MPTRTVLLGSAIAIVTCCSSGCAPSEPASAPPKIVFQDTTYDFGRAAQGTKVTHTYTFQNGGNLDLSIDNVRASCDCTVAALSARVVPPGGDGAIDASFDTAHDSGHKTRTITVYSNDPVHPVTTLSLVGTIDAEVAADPPALYVGHLRRGQAAPTEVRLSAADPSALSTADTHAKIVDANLRSVAGGARLRVAIKPDAPAGRFKDTVTVRTRSARQPLATISVVGVVDADAPSARAGE
;
A
#
# COMPACT_ATOMS: atom_id res chain seq x y z
N MET A 1 -60.82 -98.26 -0.30
CA MET A 1 -59.46 -98.06 -0.79
C MET A 1 -59.03 -96.66 -0.34
N PRO A 2 -58.11 -96.55 0.55
CA PRO A 2 -57.77 -95.29 1.23
C PRO A 2 -56.66 -94.56 0.44
N THR A 3 -56.88 -93.34 0.20
CA THR A 3 -55.92 -92.39 -0.38
C THR A 3 -55.06 -91.79 0.72
N ARG A 4 -53.77 -91.95 0.60
CA ARG A 4 -52.77 -91.38 1.55
C ARG A 4 -52.50 -89.91 1.16
N THR A 5 -52.80 -89.00 2.06
CA THR A 5 -52.41 -87.60 1.98
C THR A 5 -51.01 -87.40 2.54
N VAL A 6 -50.06 -86.87 1.72
CA VAL A 6 -48.72 -86.52 2.13
C VAL A 6 -48.71 -85.06 2.55
N LEU A 7 -48.41 -84.76 3.82
CA LEU A 7 -48.17 -83.38 4.31
C LEU A 7 -46.73 -82.99 4.03
N LEU A 8 -46.50 -82.02 3.13
CA LEU A 8 -45.23 -81.34 2.96
C LEU A 8 -45.14 -80.20 4.00
N GLY A 9 -44.24 -80.33 4.96
CA GLY A 9 -43.91 -79.30 5.90
C GLY A 9 -42.99 -78.25 5.20
N SER A 10 -43.48 -76.99 5.09
CA SER A 10 -42.73 -75.90 4.56
C SER A 10 -42.01 -75.20 5.68
N ALA A 11 -40.68 -75.33 5.74
CA ALA A 11 -39.85 -74.65 6.70
C ALA A 11 -39.63 -73.17 6.18
N ILE A 12 -40.23 -72.24 6.89
CA ILE A 12 -40.00 -70.82 6.65
C ILE A 12 -38.68 -70.40 7.32
N ALA A 13 -37.62 -70.17 6.52
CA ALA A 13 -36.38 -69.56 6.98
C ALA A 13 -36.61 -68.05 7.13
N ILE A 14 -36.62 -67.58 8.38
CA ILE A 14 -36.63 -66.16 8.71
C ILE A 14 -35.23 -65.63 8.43
N VAL A 15 -35.02 -64.92 7.31
CA VAL A 15 -33.81 -64.19 7.05
C VAL A 15 -33.87 -62.87 7.85
N THR A 16 -33.13 -62.83 8.96
CA THR A 16 -32.92 -61.62 9.76
C THR A 16 -32.01 -60.72 8.95
N CYS A 17 -32.56 -59.72 8.22
CA CYS A 17 -31.81 -58.68 7.54
C CYS A 17 -31.24 -57.72 8.59
N CYS A 18 -29.94 -57.81 8.91
CA CYS A 18 -29.20 -56.84 9.68
C CYS A 18 -29.18 -55.52 8.86
N SER A 19 -30.08 -54.62 9.22
CA SER A 19 -30.03 -53.22 8.74
C SER A 19 -28.82 -52.54 9.38
N SER A 20 -27.63 -52.68 8.76
CA SER A 20 -26.51 -51.81 9.06
C SER A 20 -26.92 -50.37 8.70
N GLY A 21 -27.34 -49.62 9.72
CA GLY A 21 -27.62 -48.22 9.61
C GLY A 21 -26.38 -47.51 9.14
N CYS A 22 -26.34 -47.11 7.87
CA CYS A 22 -25.41 -46.14 7.37
C CYS A 22 -25.80 -44.80 8.01
N ALA A 23 -25.15 -44.45 9.13
CA ALA A 23 -25.28 -43.11 9.67
C ALA A 23 -24.83 -42.13 8.58
N PRO A 24 -25.61 -41.08 8.27
CA PRO A 24 -25.13 -40.03 7.38
C PRO A 24 -23.86 -39.43 8.01
N SER A 25 -22.72 -39.58 7.35
CA SER A 25 -21.51 -38.86 7.73
C SER A 25 -21.84 -37.39 7.66
N GLU A 26 -21.88 -36.71 8.81
CA GLU A 26 -21.91 -35.25 8.83
C GLU A 26 -20.79 -34.74 7.90
N PRO A 27 -21.08 -33.77 7.00
CA PRO A 27 -20.05 -33.21 6.14
C PRO A 27 -18.99 -32.63 7.07
N ALA A 28 -17.75 -33.13 6.97
CA ALA A 28 -16.64 -32.65 7.75
C ALA A 28 -16.61 -31.09 7.63
N SER A 29 -16.72 -30.43 8.78
CA SER A 29 -16.73 -28.96 8.88
C SER A 29 -15.43 -28.45 8.34
N ALA A 30 -15.43 -28.00 7.06
CA ALA A 30 -14.26 -27.36 6.47
C ALA A 30 -14.01 -26.02 7.18
N PRO A 31 -12.77 -25.72 7.60
CA PRO A 31 -12.46 -24.45 8.26
C PRO A 31 -12.81 -23.26 7.36
N PRO A 32 -12.93 -22.04 7.92
CA PRO A 32 -13.13 -20.85 7.13
C PRO A 32 -11.99 -20.68 6.14
N LYS A 33 -12.28 -20.21 4.94
CA LYS A 33 -11.31 -20.05 3.87
C LYS A 33 -11.55 -18.75 3.11
N ILE A 34 -10.59 -17.84 3.13
CA ILE A 34 -10.65 -16.61 2.34
C ILE A 34 -10.16 -16.88 0.91
N VAL A 35 -10.97 -16.53 -0.08
CA VAL A 35 -10.63 -16.69 -1.49
C VAL A 35 -10.86 -15.35 -2.19
N PHE A 36 -9.77 -14.65 -2.53
CA PHE A 36 -9.82 -13.42 -3.32
C PHE A 36 -9.92 -13.77 -4.81
N GLN A 37 -10.68 -12.98 -5.57
CA GLN A 37 -10.67 -13.05 -7.03
C GLN A 37 -9.33 -12.62 -7.59
N ASP A 38 -8.82 -11.48 -7.10
CA ASP A 38 -7.52 -10.91 -7.42
C ASP A 38 -6.89 -10.34 -6.16
N THR A 39 -5.58 -10.51 -6.01
CA THR A 39 -4.79 -9.93 -4.91
C THR A 39 -3.93 -8.77 -5.37
N THR A 40 -3.85 -8.53 -6.69
CA THR A 40 -3.05 -7.45 -7.27
C THR A 40 -3.88 -6.69 -8.29
N TYR A 41 -3.98 -5.39 -8.11
CA TYR A 41 -4.59 -4.49 -9.06
C TYR A 41 -3.52 -3.57 -9.67
N ASP A 42 -3.33 -3.68 -10.99
CA ASP A 42 -2.50 -2.76 -11.75
C ASP A 42 -3.36 -1.62 -12.26
N PHE A 43 -3.15 -0.40 -11.70
CA PHE A 43 -3.86 0.79 -12.14
C PHE A 43 -3.22 1.46 -13.36
N GLY A 44 -2.15 0.87 -13.93
CA GLY A 44 -1.44 1.38 -15.10
C GLY A 44 -0.76 2.72 -14.84
N ARG A 45 -1.18 3.77 -15.56
CA ARG A 45 -0.66 5.14 -15.40
C ARG A 45 -1.75 6.07 -14.88
N ALA A 46 -1.43 6.80 -13.82
CA ALA A 46 -2.32 7.79 -13.20
C ALA A 46 -1.60 9.14 -13.10
N ALA A 47 -2.30 10.24 -13.34
CA ALA A 47 -1.72 11.56 -13.08
C ALA A 47 -1.59 11.79 -11.58
N GLN A 48 -0.51 12.44 -11.14
CA GLN A 48 -0.34 12.87 -9.75
C GLN A 48 -1.53 13.74 -9.31
N GLY A 49 -1.97 13.56 -8.06
CA GLY A 49 -3.15 14.23 -7.49
C GLY A 49 -4.48 13.56 -7.85
N THR A 50 -4.47 12.45 -8.58
CA THR A 50 -5.68 11.65 -8.77
C THR A 50 -5.87 10.67 -7.61
N LYS A 51 -7.11 10.27 -7.37
CA LYS A 51 -7.44 9.24 -6.39
C LYS A 51 -7.67 7.92 -7.14
N VAL A 52 -6.79 6.94 -6.92
CA VAL A 52 -6.94 5.60 -7.45
C VAL A 52 -7.82 4.80 -6.49
N THR A 53 -8.88 4.18 -7.02
CA THR A 53 -9.79 3.33 -6.23
C THR A 53 -9.91 1.95 -6.85
N HIS A 54 -10.01 0.93 -6.00
CA HIS A 54 -10.27 -0.44 -6.44
C HIS A 54 -10.98 -1.21 -5.33
N THR A 55 -11.88 -2.12 -5.71
CA THR A 55 -12.58 -2.99 -4.79
C THR A 55 -12.07 -4.42 -4.96
N TYR A 56 -11.42 -4.95 -3.93
CA TYR A 56 -11.04 -6.36 -3.88
C TYR A 56 -12.21 -7.18 -3.34
N THR A 57 -12.73 -8.10 -4.14
CA THR A 57 -13.79 -9.02 -3.73
C THR A 57 -13.20 -10.34 -3.27
N PHE A 58 -13.79 -10.92 -2.22
CA PHE A 58 -13.43 -12.23 -1.72
C PHE A 58 -14.67 -13.01 -1.32
N GLN A 59 -14.54 -14.33 -1.28
CA GLN A 59 -15.59 -15.25 -0.86
C GLN A 59 -15.08 -16.13 0.28
N ASN A 60 -15.99 -16.53 1.18
CA ASN A 60 -15.74 -17.59 2.12
C ASN A 60 -15.95 -18.96 1.47
N GLY A 61 -14.87 -19.60 1.06
CA GLY A 61 -14.86 -20.94 0.47
C GLY A 61 -14.87 -22.08 1.51
N GLY A 62 -15.04 -21.77 2.80
CA GLY A 62 -15.17 -22.75 3.89
C GLY A 62 -16.62 -23.00 4.28
N ASN A 63 -16.82 -23.84 5.32
CA ASN A 63 -18.14 -24.19 5.86
C ASN A 63 -18.40 -23.57 7.25
N LEU A 64 -17.45 -22.77 7.76
CA LEU A 64 -17.56 -22.00 8.99
C LEU A 64 -17.44 -20.50 8.68
N ASP A 65 -17.94 -19.66 9.57
CA ASP A 65 -17.87 -18.22 9.44
C ASP A 65 -16.42 -17.72 9.31
N LEU A 66 -16.16 -16.94 8.25
CA LEU A 66 -14.90 -16.27 8.02
C LEU A 66 -14.93 -14.91 8.72
N SER A 67 -14.06 -14.71 9.69
CA SER A 67 -13.86 -13.44 10.40
C SER A 67 -12.67 -12.70 9.83
N ILE A 68 -12.86 -11.41 9.54
CA ILE A 68 -11.77 -10.48 9.20
C ILE A 68 -11.43 -9.68 10.46
N ASP A 69 -10.29 -9.99 11.05
CA ASP A 69 -9.86 -9.38 12.32
C ASP A 69 -9.37 -7.95 12.13
N ASN A 70 -8.57 -7.74 11.07
CA ASN A 70 -7.98 -6.43 10.80
C ASN A 70 -7.65 -6.25 9.31
N VAL A 71 -7.66 -4.98 8.87
CA VAL A 71 -7.20 -4.57 7.54
C VAL A 71 -6.26 -3.37 7.73
N ARG A 72 -5.00 -3.48 7.27
CA ARG A 72 -3.97 -2.45 7.42
C ARG A 72 -3.40 -2.04 6.09
N ALA A 73 -3.42 -0.76 5.80
CA ALA A 73 -2.70 -0.17 4.67
C ALA A 73 -1.22 0.09 5.02
N SER A 74 -0.35 0.04 4.01
CA SER A 74 1.11 0.27 4.15
C SER A 74 1.50 1.73 4.37
N CYS A 75 0.60 2.67 4.12
CA CYS A 75 0.81 4.12 4.33
C CYS A 75 -0.51 4.82 4.65
N ASP A 76 -0.43 6.02 5.23
CA ASP A 76 -1.58 6.88 5.51
C ASP A 76 -2.24 7.43 4.21
N CYS A 77 -1.54 7.34 3.08
CA CYS A 77 -2.05 7.72 1.76
C CYS A 77 -3.01 6.68 1.16
N THR A 78 -3.14 5.51 1.80
CA THR A 78 -4.04 4.43 1.36
C THR A 78 -5.06 4.14 2.46
N VAL A 79 -6.33 4.20 2.10
CA VAL A 79 -7.45 3.83 2.98
C VAL A 79 -8.02 2.51 2.49
N ALA A 80 -8.31 1.61 3.42
CA ALA A 80 -8.97 0.35 3.15
C ALA A 80 -10.23 0.23 4.02
N ALA A 81 -11.38 0.07 3.39
CA ALA A 81 -12.66 -0.10 4.05
C ALA A 81 -13.21 -1.51 3.81
N LEU A 82 -13.60 -2.19 4.88
CA LEU A 82 -14.15 -3.54 4.86
C LEU A 82 -15.68 -3.50 4.84
N SER A 83 -16.33 -4.24 3.93
CA SER A 83 -17.78 -4.31 3.80
C SER A 83 -18.45 -5.07 4.96
N ALA A 84 -17.84 -6.17 5.42
CA ALA A 84 -18.35 -7.00 6.50
C ALA A 84 -17.21 -7.67 7.26
N ARG A 85 -17.30 -7.69 8.61
CA ARG A 85 -16.31 -8.35 9.46
C ARG A 85 -16.48 -9.86 9.54
N VAL A 86 -17.68 -10.36 9.33
CA VAL A 86 -18.00 -11.78 9.36
C VAL A 86 -18.73 -12.13 8.07
N VAL A 87 -18.25 -13.13 7.37
CA VAL A 87 -18.81 -13.62 6.11
C VAL A 87 -19.21 -15.09 6.29
N PRO A 88 -20.50 -15.42 6.17
CA PRO A 88 -20.98 -16.80 6.33
C PRO A 88 -20.43 -17.70 5.21
N PRO A 89 -20.54 -19.04 5.36
CA PRO A 89 -20.16 -20.00 4.33
C PRO A 89 -20.76 -19.66 2.96
N GLY A 90 -19.92 -19.62 1.93
CA GLY A 90 -20.32 -19.28 0.56
C GLY A 90 -20.68 -17.80 0.33
N GLY A 91 -20.65 -16.97 1.38
CA GLY A 91 -20.92 -15.53 1.28
C GLY A 91 -19.75 -14.76 0.71
N ASP A 92 -20.03 -13.54 0.24
CA ASP A 92 -19.05 -12.64 -0.36
C ASP A 92 -18.73 -11.46 0.57
N GLY A 93 -17.51 -10.94 0.45
CA GLY A 93 -17.07 -9.73 1.10
C GLY A 93 -16.25 -8.86 0.15
N ALA A 94 -16.04 -7.61 0.53
CA ALA A 94 -15.28 -6.66 -0.27
C ALA A 94 -14.39 -5.78 0.61
N ILE A 95 -13.25 -5.37 0.05
CA ILE A 95 -12.34 -4.37 0.63
C ILE A 95 -12.17 -3.26 -0.40
N ASP A 96 -12.73 -2.09 -0.10
CA ASP A 96 -12.59 -0.89 -0.91
C ASP A 96 -11.27 -0.21 -0.58
N ALA A 97 -10.36 -0.21 -1.54
CA ALA A 97 -9.06 0.44 -1.46
C ALA A 97 -9.11 1.80 -2.16
N SER A 98 -8.48 2.79 -1.55
CA SER A 98 -8.36 4.13 -2.09
C SER A 98 -6.96 4.69 -1.81
N PHE A 99 -6.22 5.03 -2.87
CA PHE A 99 -4.88 5.56 -2.82
C PHE A 99 -4.84 7.00 -3.35
N ASP A 100 -4.44 7.95 -2.51
CA ASP A 100 -4.22 9.35 -2.90
C ASP A 100 -2.80 9.50 -3.45
N THR A 101 -2.69 9.94 -4.71
CA THR A 101 -1.40 10.07 -5.41
C THR A 101 -0.78 11.46 -5.30
N ALA A 102 -1.35 12.39 -4.52
CA ALA A 102 -0.94 13.80 -4.48
C ALA A 102 0.54 14.01 -4.16
N HIS A 103 1.13 13.13 -3.35
CA HIS A 103 2.52 13.23 -2.90
C HIS A 103 3.43 12.13 -3.47
N ASP A 104 2.95 11.39 -4.45
CA ASP A 104 3.68 10.26 -5.05
C ASP A 104 3.99 10.51 -6.52
N SER A 105 5.09 9.91 -7.02
CA SER A 105 5.47 9.92 -8.43
C SER A 105 6.29 8.70 -8.80
N GLY A 106 6.34 8.36 -10.09
CA GLY A 106 7.02 7.18 -10.58
C GLY A 106 6.30 5.87 -10.25
N HIS A 107 6.99 4.74 -10.42
CA HIS A 107 6.41 3.42 -10.12
C HIS A 107 6.16 3.26 -8.63
N LYS A 108 4.96 2.80 -8.27
CA LYS A 108 4.52 2.60 -6.89
C LYS A 108 3.86 1.25 -6.70
N THR A 109 4.13 0.68 -5.53
CA THR A 109 3.38 -0.46 -4.99
C THR A 109 2.87 -0.06 -3.62
N ARG A 110 1.56 -0.18 -3.41
CA ARG A 110 0.90 0.03 -2.12
C ARG A 110 0.25 -1.28 -1.70
N THR A 111 0.45 -1.67 -0.45
CA THR A 111 -0.07 -2.94 0.05
C THR A 111 -1.11 -2.73 1.13
N ILE A 112 -2.07 -3.66 1.17
CA ILE A 112 -3.08 -3.76 2.21
C ILE A 112 -2.96 -5.18 2.78
N THR A 113 -2.72 -5.29 4.08
CA THR A 113 -2.62 -6.56 4.77
C THR A 113 -3.95 -6.88 5.44
N VAL A 114 -4.52 -8.03 5.11
CA VAL A 114 -5.78 -8.56 5.63
C VAL A 114 -5.48 -9.68 6.60
N TYR A 115 -5.99 -9.59 7.82
CA TYR A 115 -5.88 -10.63 8.85
C TYR A 115 -7.22 -11.32 9.02
N SER A 116 -7.25 -12.64 9.01
CA SER A 116 -8.48 -13.44 9.13
C SER A 116 -8.26 -14.69 9.97
N ASN A 117 -9.36 -15.37 10.30
CA ASN A 117 -9.36 -16.67 10.98
C ASN A 117 -9.19 -17.87 10.02
N ASP A 118 -8.80 -17.64 8.76
CA ASP A 118 -8.41 -18.73 7.84
C ASP A 118 -7.13 -19.39 8.37
N PRO A 119 -7.15 -20.68 8.76
CA PRO A 119 -5.98 -21.32 9.35
C PRO A 119 -4.83 -21.58 8.37
N VAL A 120 -5.12 -21.56 7.05
CA VAL A 120 -4.11 -21.77 6.01
C VAL A 120 -3.51 -20.44 5.55
N HIS A 121 -4.34 -19.41 5.44
CA HIS A 121 -3.94 -18.06 5.00
C HIS A 121 -4.42 -17.02 6.01
N PRO A 122 -3.88 -17.02 7.25
CA PRO A 122 -4.30 -16.07 8.28
C PRO A 122 -3.96 -14.63 7.95
N VAL A 123 -3.01 -14.43 7.02
CA VAL A 123 -2.58 -13.13 6.54
C VAL A 123 -2.52 -13.15 5.01
N THR A 124 -3.29 -12.26 4.39
CA THR A 124 -3.28 -12.07 2.94
C THR A 124 -2.87 -10.64 2.61
N THR A 125 -1.99 -10.47 1.62
CA THR A 125 -1.55 -9.15 1.15
C THR A 125 -2.18 -8.83 -0.20
N LEU A 126 -2.87 -7.69 -0.26
CA LEU A 126 -3.40 -7.10 -1.49
C LEU A 126 -2.46 -5.99 -1.96
N SER A 127 -2.35 -5.77 -3.26
CA SER A 127 -1.40 -4.83 -3.85
C SER A 127 -2.04 -3.95 -4.91
N LEU A 128 -1.84 -2.62 -4.80
CA LEU A 128 -2.09 -1.65 -5.86
C LEU A 128 -0.74 -1.31 -6.51
N VAL A 129 -0.60 -1.54 -7.80
CA VAL A 129 0.66 -1.35 -8.54
C VAL A 129 0.41 -0.45 -9.75
N GLY A 130 1.34 0.44 -10.05
CA GLY A 130 1.24 1.28 -11.26
C GLY A 130 2.25 2.42 -11.24
N THR A 131 2.13 3.32 -12.21
CA THR A 131 3.02 4.46 -12.38
C THR A 131 2.26 5.77 -12.26
N ILE A 132 2.77 6.68 -11.44
CA ILE A 132 2.20 8.01 -11.24
C ILE A 132 3.00 9.02 -12.05
N ASP A 133 2.32 9.67 -12.98
CA ASP A 133 2.88 10.72 -13.81
C ASP A 133 2.80 12.06 -13.09
N ALA A 134 3.95 12.58 -12.67
CA ALA A 134 4.06 13.91 -12.10
C ALA A 134 4.04 14.96 -13.22
N GLU A 135 3.27 16.03 -13.05
CA GLU A 135 3.31 17.19 -13.97
C GLU A 135 4.61 17.97 -13.82
N VAL A 136 5.18 17.96 -12.61
CA VAL A 136 6.51 18.50 -12.30
C VAL A 136 7.39 17.36 -11.80
N ALA A 137 8.40 17.02 -12.56
CA ALA A 137 9.39 16.05 -12.18
C ALA A 137 10.66 16.72 -11.65
N ALA A 138 11.19 16.18 -10.55
CA ALA A 138 12.47 16.60 -9.98
C ALA A 138 13.55 15.56 -10.31
N ASP A 139 14.71 16.02 -10.77
CA ASP A 139 15.87 15.19 -11.06
C ASP A 139 17.13 15.78 -10.40
N PRO A 140 17.70 15.14 -9.39
CA PRO A 140 17.21 13.91 -8.73
C PRO A 140 15.92 14.15 -7.91
N PRO A 141 15.10 13.10 -7.68
CA PRO A 141 13.83 13.21 -6.94
C PRO A 141 14.03 13.46 -5.44
N ALA A 142 15.23 13.18 -4.95
CA ALA A 142 15.68 13.51 -3.60
C ALA A 142 17.13 13.96 -3.63
N LEU A 143 17.49 14.93 -2.81
CA LEU A 143 18.83 15.49 -2.74
C LEU A 143 19.57 14.96 -1.52
N TYR A 144 20.63 14.20 -1.74
CA TYR A 144 21.56 13.76 -0.72
C TYR A 144 22.78 14.67 -0.74
N VAL A 145 22.87 15.56 0.24
CA VAL A 145 23.89 16.63 0.24
C VAL A 145 25.19 16.25 0.95
N GLY A 146 25.25 15.07 1.58
CA GLY A 146 26.40 14.62 2.35
C GLY A 146 26.65 15.49 3.58
N HIS A 147 27.90 15.86 3.80
CA HIS A 147 28.36 16.72 4.88
C HIS A 147 28.50 18.16 4.37
N LEU A 148 27.80 19.10 4.97
CA LEU A 148 27.85 20.51 4.63
C LEU A 148 27.97 21.38 5.88
N ARG A 149 28.69 22.48 5.76
CA ARG A 149 28.75 23.52 6.80
C ARG A 149 27.57 24.47 6.69
N ARG A 150 27.31 25.20 7.76
CA ARG A 150 26.33 26.30 7.77
C ARG A 150 26.63 27.31 6.67
N GLY A 151 25.61 27.76 5.98
CA GLY A 151 25.73 28.68 4.83
C GLY A 151 26.30 28.06 3.55
N GLN A 152 26.73 26.80 3.58
CA GLN A 152 27.27 26.15 2.41
C GLN A 152 26.16 25.69 1.47
N ALA A 153 26.32 25.96 0.16
CA ALA A 153 25.43 25.44 -0.87
C ALA A 153 25.71 23.96 -1.16
N ALA A 154 24.66 23.20 -1.46
CA ALA A 154 24.81 21.83 -1.93
C ALA A 154 25.57 21.79 -3.27
N PRO A 155 26.44 20.80 -3.49
CA PRO A 155 27.21 20.68 -4.72
C PRO A 155 26.33 20.33 -5.94
N THR A 156 25.15 19.76 -5.70
CA THR A 156 24.23 19.32 -6.74
C THR A 156 22.99 20.19 -6.75
N GLU A 157 22.56 20.60 -7.94
CA GLU A 157 21.30 21.26 -8.16
C GLU A 157 20.23 20.23 -8.57
N VAL A 158 18.98 20.48 -8.18
CA VAL A 158 17.85 19.71 -8.66
C VAL A 158 17.26 20.39 -9.89
N ARG A 159 17.18 19.64 -10.99
CA ARG A 159 16.46 20.10 -12.18
C ARG A 159 14.98 19.80 -12.00
N LEU A 160 14.14 20.80 -12.15
CA LEU A 160 12.70 20.65 -12.21
C LEU A 160 12.27 20.79 -13.66
N SER A 161 11.63 19.76 -14.20
CA SER A 161 11.00 19.78 -15.52
C SER A 161 9.48 19.76 -15.36
N ALA A 162 8.79 20.55 -16.16
CA ALA A 162 7.34 20.59 -16.21
C ALA A 162 6.88 20.61 -17.66
N ALA A 163 5.71 20.03 -17.94
CA ALA A 163 5.10 20.10 -19.27
C ALA A 163 4.85 21.56 -19.70
N ASP A 164 4.50 22.41 -18.73
CA ASP A 164 4.49 23.87 -18.86
C ASP A 164 5.54 24.48 -17.91
N PRO A 165 6.69 24.95 -18.41
CA PRO A 165 7.73 25.57 -17.58
C PRO A 165 7.26 26.82 -16.84
N SER A 166 6.26 27.54 -17.36
CA SER A 166 5.68 28.72 -16.71
C SER A 166 4.85 28.35 -15.45
N ALA A 167 4.51 27.06 -15.29
CA ALA A 167 3.82 26.56 -14.11
C ALA A 167 4.68 26.62 -12.83
N LEU A 168 6.00 26.69 -12.93
CA LEU A 168 6.92 26.79 -11.80
C LEU A 168 7.02 28.25 -11.33
N SER A 169 6.42 28.58 -10.19
CA SER A 169 6.34 30.00 -9.78
C SER A 169 7.37 30.41 -8.73
N THR A 170 7.46 29.72 -7.60
CA THR A 170 8.36 30.08 -6.50
C THR A 170 8.75 28.85 -5.69
N ALA A 171 9.98 28.78 -5.19
CA ALA A 171 10.32 27.86 -4.12
C ALA A 171 9.93 28.52 -2.79
N ASP A 172 9.01 27.91 -2.07
CA ASP A 172 8.65 28.32 -0.73
C ASP A 172 9.33 27.32 0.23
N THR A 173 10.32 27.81 0.94
CA THR A 173 11.04 26.99 1.91
C THR A 173 10.48 27.21 3.31
N HIS A 174 9.49 26.44 3.69
CA HIS A 174 9.18 26.22 5.10
C HIS A 174 10.18 25.24 5.74
N ALA A 175 11.23 24.89 5.01
CA ALA A 175 12.31 24.04 5.45
C ALA A 175 13.03 24.68 6.66
N LYS A 176 13.26 23.89 7.69
CA LYS A 176 13.88 24.37 8.95
C LYS A 176 15.40 24.50 8.85
N ILE A 177 16.02 23.66 8.03
CA ILE A 177 17.47 23.45 7.95
C ILE A 177 18.05 24.06 6.67
N VAL A 178 17.28 24.06 5.60
CA VAL A 178 17.76 24.46 4.25
C VAL A 178 17.05 25.68 3.71
N ASP A 179 17.80 26.52 2.99
CA ASP A 179 17.28 27.53 2.08
C ASP A 179 17.32 27.00 0.67
N ALA A 180 16.33 27.40 -0.15
CA ALA A 180 16.29 27.01 -1.54
C ALA A 180 16.04 28.20 -2.45
N ASN A 181 16.77 28.24 -3.56
CA ASN A 181 16.63 29.24 -4.60
C ASN A 181 16.24 28.58 -5.91
N LEU A 182 15.14 29.04 -6.50
CA LEU A 182 14.62 28.55 -7.77
C LEU A 182 14.99 29.53 -8.88
N ARG A 183 15.64 29.03 -9.94
CA ARG A 183 15.95 29.83 -11.16
C ARG A 183 15.28 29.17 -12.36
N SER A 184 14.46 29.95 -13.06
CA SER A 184 13.87 29.53 -14.33
C SER A 184 14.95 29.32 -15.38
N VAL A 185 14.87 28.23 -16.13
CA VAL A 185 15.74 27.88 -17.26
C VAL A 185 14.90 27.35 -18.42
N ALA A 186 15.48 27.24 -19.61
CA ALA A 186 14.78 26.63 -20.73
C ALA A 186 14.30 25.21 -20.38
N GLY A 187 12.98 24.97 -20.53
CA GLY A 187 12.35 23.69 -20.26
C GLY A 187 12.09 23.37 -18.79
N GLY A 188 12.17 24.36 -17.85
CA GLY A 188 11.88 24.13 -16.45
C GLY A 188 12.53 25.12 -15.50
N ALA A 189 13.05 24.60 -14.37
CA ALA A 189 13.78 25.39 -13.39
C ALA A 189 14.93 24.59 -12.77
N ARG A 190 15.90 25.31 -12.19
CA ARG A 190 16.95 24.74 -11.32
C ARG A 190 16.72 25.17 -9.90
N LEU A 191 16.71 24.23 -9.00
CA LEU A 191 16.62 24.44 -7.57
C LEU A 191 18.00 24.24 -6.96
N ARG A 192 18.54 25.31 -6.36
CA ARG A 192 19.77 25.26 -5.57
C ARG A 192 19.41 25.30 -4.12
N VAL A 193 20.02 24.41 -3.33
CA VAL A 193 19.80 24.27 -1.89
C VAL A 193 21.05 24.65 -1.15
N ALA A 194 20.93 25.37 -0.03
CA ALA A 194 22.01 25.71 0.88
C ALA A 194 21.59 25.44 2.33
N ILE A 195 22.56 25.16 3.21
CA ILE A 195 22.29 25.02 4.65
C ILE A 195 22.12 26.41 5.25
N LYS A 196 21.08 26.60 6.07
CA LYS A 196 20.84 27.87 6.77
C LYS A 196 22.00 28.20 7.74
N PRO A 197 22.32 29.48 7.94
CA PRO A 197 23.39 29.89 8.86
C PRO A 197 23.13 29.48 10.33
N ASP A 198 21.87 29.35 10.72
CA ASP A 198 21.41 29.00 12.06
C ASP A 198 21.05 27.53 12.22
N ALA A 199 21.28 26.69 11.19
CA ALA A 199 20.95 25.28 11.21
C ALA A 199 21.66 24.56 12.36
N PRO A 200 20.98 23.69 13.11
CA PRO A 200 21.62 22.86 14.14
C PRO A 200 22.56 21.84 13.49
N ALA A 201 23.68 21.55 14.17
CA ALA A 201 24.59 20.50 13.72
C ALA A 201 23.95 19.11 13.90
N GLY A 202 24.27 18.18 13.00
CA GLY A 202 23.80 16.81 13.06
C GLY A 202 23.09 16.34 11.78
N ARG A 203 22.56 15.12 11.81
CA ARG A 203 21.80 14.56 10.70
C ARG A 203 20.45 15.27 10.57
N PHE A 204 20.05 15.52 9.34
CA PHE A 204 18.75 16.10 9.05
C PHE A 204 18.05 15.45 7.86
N LYS A 205 16.73 15.54 7.88
CA LYS A 205 15.85 15.33 6.73
C LYS A 205 14.90 16.51 6.69
N ASP A 206 14.91 17.24 5.60
CA ASP A 206 14.08 18.41 5.38
C ASP A 206 13.35 18.32 4.03
N THR A 207 12.39 19.17 3.79
CA THR A 207 11.59 19.15 2.57
C THR A 207 11.51 20.55 1.99
N VAL A 208 11.91 20.67 0.74
CA VAL A 208 11.72 21.89 -0.06
C VAL A 208 10.44 21.74 -0.86
N THR A 209 9.56 22.72 -0.77
CA THR A 209 8.30 22.77 -1.49
C THR A 209 8.36 23.83 -2.56
N VAL A 210 8.08 23.46 -3.80
CA VAL A 210 7.95 24.37 -4.94
C VAL A 210 6.48 24.53 -5.28
N ARG A 211 5.97 25.76 -5.24
CA ARG A 211 4.61 26.07 -5.69
C ARG A 211 4.53 26.03 -7.19
N THR A 212 3.51 25.39 -7.70
CA THR A 212 3.21 25.35 -9.13
C THR A 212 1.89 26.05 -9.41
N ARG A 213 1.64 26.39 -10.67
CA ARG A 213 0.34 26.89 -11.15
C ARG A 213 -0.59 25.75 -11.61
N SER A 214 -0.12 24.50 -11.52
CA SER A 214 -0.94 23.37 -11.88
C SER A 214 -2.03 23.14 -10.82
N ALA A 215 -3.27 22.99 -11.26
CA ALA A 215 -4.37 22.62 -10.38
C ALA A 215 -4.27 21.16 -9.87
N ARG A 216 -3.60 20.29 -10.63
CA ARG A 216 -3.44 18.87 -10.28
C ARG A 216 -2.28 18.63 -9.34
N GLN A 217 -1.21 19.45 -9.48
CA GLN A 217 -0.01 19.37 -8.65
C GLN A 217 0.37 20.77 -8.17
N PRO A 218 -0.38 21.35 -7.21
CA PRO A 218 -0.11 22.71 -6.74
C PRO A 218 1.23 22.84 -6.01
N LEU A 219 1.78 21.73 -5.53
CA LEU A 219 3.04 21.66 -4.80
C LEU A 219 3.89 20.51 -5.34
N ALA A 220 5.16 20.80 -5.65
CA ALA A 220 6.20 19.80 -5.89
C ALA A 220 7.14 19.76 -4.70
N THR A 221 7.36 18.59 -4.11
CA THR A 221 8.17 18.43 -2.90
C THR A 221 9.46 17.68 -3.20
N ILE A 222 10.57 18.19 -2.68
CA ILE A 222 11.90 17.61 -2.82
C ILE A 222 12.45 17.31 -1.42
N SER A 223 12.72 16.06 -1.11
CA SER A 223 13.38 15.68 0.13
C SER A 223 14.86 16.01 0.07
N VAL A 224 15.39 16.65 1.12
CA VAL A 224 16.81 16.95 1.30
C VAL A 224 17.31 16.24 2.53
N VAL A 225 18.36 15.44 2.39
CA VAL A 225 18.92 14.61 3.46
C VAL A 225 20.43 14.85 3.53
N GLY A 226 20.96 15.05 4.73
CA GLY A 226 22.40 15.26 4.93
C GLY A 226 22.81 15.36 6.37
N VAL A 227 24.00 15.91 6.54
CA VAL A 227 24.60 16.20 7.86
C VAL A 227 25.11 17.63 7.85
N VAL A 228 24.70 18.42 8.86
CA VAL A 228 25.31 19.71 9.13
C VAL A 228 26.50 19.49 10.04
N ASP A 229 27.69 19.82 9.55
CA ASP A 229 28.91 19.70 10.36
C ASP A 229 28.90 20.71 11.51
N ALA A 230 29.40 20.29 12.68
CA ALA A 230 29.65 21.21 13.78
C ALA A 230 30.74 22.21 13.33
N ASP A 231 30.58 23.48 13.75
CA ASP A 231 31.63 24.48 13.52
C ASP A 231 32.92 23.98 14.19
N ALA A 232 34.03 24.04 13.46
CA ALA A 232 35.32 23.78 14.08
C ALA A 232 35.47 24.75 15.26
N PRO A 233 35.95 24.31 16.44
CA PRO A 233 36.23 25.23 17.52
C PRO A 233 37.15 26.33 16.98
N SER A 234 36.71 27.57 17.08
CA SER A 234 37.53 28.70 16.68
C SER A 234 38.87 28.52 17.42
N ALA A 235 39.96 28.37 16.65
CA ALA A 235 41.30 28.39 17.24
C ALA A 235 41.37 29.71 18.00
N ARG A 236 41.38 29.62 19.33
CA ARG A 236 41.71 30.77 20.19
C ARG A 236 43.03 31.29 19.65
N ALA A 237 43.03 32.50 19.13
CA ALA A 237 44.25 33.26 18.93
C ALA A 237 44.93 33.28 20.28
N GLY A 238 46.01 32.48 20.43
CA GLY A 238 46.84 32.50 21.59
C GLY A 238 47.56 33.83 21.65
N GLU A 239 47.43 34.47 22.78
CA GLU A 239 48.36 35.51 23.23
C GLU A 239 49.79 35.02 23.27
#